data_50bc54b43e66b7aa167c545e90018b0a
#
_entry.id   50bc54b43e66b7aa167c545e90018b0a
#
_cell.length_a   1.000
_cell.length_b   1.000
_cell.length_c   1.000
_cell.angle_alpha   90.00
_cell.angle_beta   90.00
_cell.angle_gamma   90.00
#
_symmetry.space_group_name_H-M   'P 1'
#
loop_
_entity.id
_entity.type
_entity.pdbx_description
1 polymer ?
#
loop_
_entity_poly.entity_id
_entity_poly.type
_entity_poly.pdbx_seq_one_letter_code
_entity_poly.pdbx_strand_id
1 'polypeptide(L)'
;MQQQEIHSFLFNYFKANDCPIVENKPGYLTVQLTIELDKALMNRPFYWHYLEKTGGIPNPMKLTFITNQKAAPENMRGEIIHFGSPRLHQIFESTKNLASYIRLYENHQHGSSQTPLMPWLCMNVKISYQCDRKRDIFKSIGLQLINGQMVEDFHDRLQKISLTPKIPDYSFTLSPLVKPKSGMSRIENYLKSMIEEDDHSWADDARKRWEQDLRLLDHFYEDAEEENESYETEKQALKEQYEPKINISFINGGLFYLTEKAI
;
A
#
# COMPACT_ATOMS: atom_id res chain seq x y z
N MET A 1 5.80 8.66 -8.92
CA MET A 1 7.16 8.23 -8.50
C MET A 1 8.15 8.59 -9.60
N GLN A 2 9.14 9.40 -9.26
CA GLN A 2 10.22 9.76 -10.19
C GLN A 2 11.24 8.60 -10.28
N GLN A 3 12.07 8.58 -11.33
CA GLN A 3 13.06 7.50 -11.52
C GLN A 3 14.03 7.34 -10.34
N GLN A 4 14.43 8.45 -9.72
CA GLN A 4 15.31 8.44 -8.54
C GLN A 4 14.62 7.81 -7.31
N GLU A 5 13.32 8.06 -7.12
CA GLU A 5 12.55 7.46 -6.03
C GLU A 5 12.41 5.95 -6.21
N ILE A 6 12.18 5.49 -7.46
CA ILE A 6 12.16 4.05 -7.78
C ILE A 6 13.51 3.42 -7.48
N HIS A 7 14.61 4.05 -7.88
CA HIS A 7 15.95 3.55 -7.62
C HIS A 7 16.24 3.44 -6.11
N SER A 8 15.94 4.49 -5.35
CA SER A 8 16.10 4.50 -3.89
C SER A 8 15.21 3.48 -3.19
N PHE A 9 13.98 3.31 -3.66
CA PHE A 9 13.07 2.29 -3.14
C PHE A 9 13.61 0.88 -3.37
N LEU A 10 14.05 0.55 -4.58
CA LEU A 10 14.62 -0.77 -4.90
C LEU A 10 15.87 -1.05 -4.05
N PHE A 11 16.76 -0.08 -3.93
CA PHE A 11 17.96 -0.23 -3.10
C PHE A 11 17.59 -0.53 -1.64
N ASN A 12 16.68 0.23 -1.05
CA ASN A 12 16.24 0.03 0.33
C ASN A 12 15.50 -1.29 0.51
N TYR A 13 14.65 -1.68 -0.45
CA TYR A 13 13.93 -2.94 -0.42
C TYR A 13 14.88 -4.15 -0.40
N PHE A 14 15.83 -4.22 -1.32
CA PHE A 14 16.77 -5.34 -1.38
C PHE A 14 17.74 -5.36 -0.20
N LYS A 15 18.18 -4.19 0.27
CA LYS A 15 18.98 -4.07 1.48
C LYS A 15 18.25 -4.54 2.73
N ALA A 16 16.95 -4.19 2.88
CA ALA A 16 16.12 -4.60 4.00
C ALA A 16 15.83 -6.13 4.00
N ASN A 17 15.95 -6.78 2.86
CA ASN A 17 15.80 -8.23 2.70
C ASN A 17 17.15 -8.97 2.62
N ASP A 18 18.21 -8.37 3.14
CA ASP A 18 19.56 -8.95 3.22
C ASP A 18 20.14 -9.41 1.87
N CYS A 19 19.66 -8.84 0.76
CA CYS A 19 20.21 -9.12 -0.55
C CYS A 19 21.58 -8.42 -0.73
N PRO A 20 22.65 -9.15 -1.10
CA PRO A 20 23.91 -8.54 -1.45
C PRO A 20 23.75 -7.60 -2.65
N ILE A 21 24.10 -6.33 -2.46
CA ILE A 21 24.14 -5.35 -3.53
C ILE A 21 25.46 -5.53 -4.29
N VAL A 22 25.37 -6.00 -5.52
CA VAL A 22 26.56 -6.25 -6.37
C VAL A 22 27.06 -4.96 -6.98
N GLU A 23 26.14 -4.16 -7.52
CA GLU A 23 26.43 -2.84 -8.08
C GLU A 23 25.29 -1.88 -7.80
N ASN A 24 25.63 -0.65 -7.42
CA ASN A 24 24.69 0.45 -7.26
C ASN A 24 25.27 1.68 -7.96
N LYS A 25 24.76 2.01 -9.13
CA LYS A 25 25.24 3.12 -9.95
C LYS A 25 24.05 4.00 -10.39
N PRO A 26 24.28 5.27 -10.72
CA PRO A 26 23.25 6.09 -11.32
C PRO A 26 22.64 5.40 -12.54
N GLY A 27 21.33 5.11 -12.47
CA GLY A 27 20.59 4.50 -13.56
C GLY A 27 20.43 2.99 -13.51
N TYR A 28 21.18 2.25 -12.68
CA TYR A 28 20.97 0.80 -12.53
C TYR A 28 21.40 0.27 -11.17
N LEU A 29 20.79 -0.85 -10.79
CA LEU A 29 21.06 -1.58 -9.56
C LEU A 29 21.17 -3.08 -9.87
N THR A 30 22.28 -3.71 -9.46
CA THR A 30 22.47 -5.15 -9.59
C THR A 30 22.50 -5.80 -8.21
N VAL A 31 21.65 -6.80 -8.00
CA VAL A 31 21.49 -7.47 -6.71
C VAL A 31 21.56 -8.99 -6.86
N GLN A 32 22.08 -9.66 -5.86
CA GLN A 32 21.98 -11.10 -5.70
C GLN A 32 20.76 -11.38 -4.81
N LEU A 33 19.79 -12.16 -5.29
CA LEU A 33 18.62 -12.50 -4.49
C LEU A 33 18.97 -13.45 -3.34
N THR A 34 18.24 -13.34 -2.24
CA THR A 34 18.14 -14.40 -1.22
C THR A 34 17.25 -15.52 -1.74
N ILE A 35 17.28 -16.69 -1.10
CA ILE A 35 16.42 -17.83 -1.46
C ILE A 35 14.94 -17.45 -1.38
N GLU A 36 14.57 -16.74 -0.31
CA GLU A 36 13.21 -16.28 -0.04
C GLU A 36 12.71 -15.34 -1.13
N LEU A 37 13.51 -14.34 -1.49
CA LEU A 37 13.13 -13.39 -2.53
C LEU A 37 13.18 -14.00 -3.93
N ASP A 38 14.06 -14.94 -4.20
CA ASP A 38 14.03 -15.70 -5.46
C ASP A 38 12.73 -16.47 -5.60
N LYS A 39 12.28 -17.18 -4.53
CA LYS A 39 10.99 -17.87 -4.52
C LYS A 39 9.81 -16.90 -4.71
N ALA A 40 9.87 -15.70 -4.11
CA ALA A 40 8.79 -14.72 -4.17
C ALA A 40 8.70 -13.96 -5.49
N LEU A 41 9.86 -13.59 -6.08
CA LEU A 41 9.93 -12.73 -7.25
C LEU A 41 10.18 -13.47 -8.57
N MET A 42 10.80 -14.67 -8.51
CA MET A 42 11.13 -15.45 -9.69
C MET A 42 10.18 -16.64 -9.81
N ASN A 43 9.41 -16.69 -10.87
CA ASN A 43 8.46 -17.79 -11.08
C ASN A 43 9.21 -19.07 -11.50
N ARG A 44 9.93 -19.71 -10.54
CA ARG A 44 10.70 -20.94 -10.75
C ARG A 44 10.29 -22.09 -9.81
N PRO A 45 8.98 -22.43 -9.72
CA PRO A 45 8.51 -23.43 -8.75
C PRO A 45 9.14 -24.81 -8.97
N PHE A 46 9.33 -25.24 -10.21
CA PHE A 46 9.93 -26.53 -10.53
C PHE A 46 11.41 -26.63 -10.10
N TYR A 47 12.18 -25.55 -10.25
CA TYR A 47 13.57 -25.49 -9.81
C TYR A 47 13.67 -25.69 -8.30
N TRP A 48 12.87 -24.96 -7.52
CA TRP A 48 12.88 -25.05 -6.06
C TRP A 48 12.37 -26.39 -5.56
N HIS A 49 11.29 -26.91 -6.16
CA HIS A 49 10.76 -28.23 -5.83
C HIS A 49 11.77 -29.37 -6.11
N TYR A 50 12.49 -29.28 -7.23
CA TYR A 50 13.54 -30.25 -7.56
C TYR A 50 14.68 -30.22 -6.54
N LEU A 51 15.17 -29.02 -6.17
CA LEU A 51 16.23 -28.86 -5.17
C LEU A 51 15.81 -29.38 -3.79
N GLU A 52 14.60 -29.09 -3.35
CA GLU A 52 14.05 -29.57 -2.08
C GLU A 52 13.99 -31.12 -2.02
N LYS A 53 13.70 -31.76 -3.15
CA LYS A 53 13.67 -33.22 -3.23
C LYS A 53 15.04 -33.88 -3.34
N THR A 54 15.99 -33.24 -4.00
CA THR A 54 17.31 -33.84 -4.29
C THR A 54 18.40 -33.41 -3.32
N GLY A 55 18.13 -32.40 -2.43
CA GLY A 55 19.13 -31.84 -1.52
C GLY A 55 20.23 -31.06 -2.24
N GLY A 56 19.95 -30.53 -3.45
CA GLY A 56 20.89 -29.74 -4.23
C GLY A 56 21.26 -28.41 -3.60
N ILE A 57 22.35 -27.78 -4.05
CA ILE A 57 22.79 -26.47 -3.57
C ILE A 57 21.96 -25.38 -4.25
N PRO A 58 21.26 -24.52 -3.47
CA PRO A 58 20.47 -23.41 -4.02
C PRO A 58 21.35 -22.40 -4.77
N ASN A 59 20.88 -21.97 -5.92
CA ASN A 59 21.51 -20.92 -6.71
C ASN A 59 20.45 -19.83 -7.05
N PRO A 60 20.21 -18.87 -6.13
CA PRO A 60 19.31 -17.75 -6.37
C PRO A 60 19.80 -16.88 -7.53
N MET A 61 18.89 -16.23 -8.23
CA MET A 61 19.22 -15.39 -9.38
C MET A 61 19.87 -14.07 -8.99
N LYS A 62 20.76 -13.60 -9.87
CA LYS A 62 21.28 -12.25 -9.88
C LYS A 62 20.43 -11.41 -10.85
N LEU A 63 19.90 -10.28 -10.38
CA LEU A 63 19.04 -9.39 -11.18
C LEU A 63 19.71 -8.03 -11.35
N THR A 64 19.54 -7.46 -12.54
CA THR A 64 19.95 -6.09 -12.85
C THR A 64 18.71 -5.28 -13.20
N PHE A 65 18.45 -4.21 -12.47
CA PHE A 65 17.35 -3.29 -12.67
C PHE A 65 17.86 -1.99 -13.26
N ILE A 66 17.33 -1.62 -14.42
CA ILE A 66 17.66 -0.37 -15.11
C ILE A 66 16.56 0.64 -14.81
N THR A 67 16.86 1.62 -13.97
CA THR A 67 15.92 2.68 -13.57
C THR A 67 16.03 3.93 -14.43
N ASN A 68 17.18 4.14 -15.11
CA ASN A 68 17.37 5.21 -16.06
C ASN A 68 18.27 4.74 -17.21
N GLN A 69 17.69 4.51 -18.38
CA GLN A 69 18.41 4.05 -19.56
C GLN A 69 19.50 5.01 -20.06
N LYS A 70 19.30 6.33 -19.87
CA LYS A 70 20.31 7.33 -20.33
C LYS A 70 21.56 7.35 -19.46
N ALA A 71 21.46 6.89 -18.21
CA ALA A 71 22.59 6.84 -17.26
C ALA A 71 23.21 5.43 -17.18
N ALA A 72 22.53 4.41 -17.68
CA ALA A 72 23.05 3.05 -17.76
C ALA A 72 23.93 2.85 -19.00
N PRO A 73 24.92 1.92 -18.96
CA PRO A 73 25.72 1.55 -20.15
C PRO A 73 24.84 1.04 -21.32
N GLU A 74 25.19 1.43 -22.56
CA GLU A 74 24.38 1.16 -23.76
C GLU A 74 24.05 -0.32 -24.01
N ASN A 75 24.91 -1.25 -23.59
CA ASN A 75 24.74 -2.69 -23.79
C ASN A 75 24.40 -3.48 -22.53
N MET A 76 23.93 -2.78 -21.47
CA MET A 76 23.60 -3.44 -20.21
C MET A 76 22.35 -4.34 -20.34
N ARG A 77 22.51 -5.62 -19.99
CA ARG A 77 21.38 -6.54 -19.90
C ARG A 77 20.72 -6.43 -18.54
N GLY A 78 19.43 -6.10 -18.50
CA GLY A 78 18.68 -5.98 -17.27
C GLY A 78 17.19 -5.69 -17.54
N GLU A 79 16.39 -5.72 -16.48
CA GLU A 79 14.98 -5.36 -16.52
C GLU A 79 14.84 -3.84 -16.42
N ILE A 80 14.13 -3.23 -17.37
CA ILE A 80 13.81 -1.79 -17.32
C ILE A 80 12.68 -1.59 -16.34
N ILE A 81 12.93 -0.78 -15.31
CA ILE A 81 11.96 -0.52 -14.26
C ILE A 81 11.42 0.90 -14.34
N HIS A 82 10.12 0.99 -14.47
CA HIS A 82 9.34 2.23 -14.40
C HIS A 82 8.07 1.98 -13.60
N PHE A 83 7.31 3.03 -13.28
CA PHE A 83 6.15 2.94 -12.40
C PHE A 83 5.09 1.91 -12.85
N GLY A 84 4.94 1.67 -14.15
CA GLY A 84 4.00 0.67 -14.70
C GLY A 84 4.61 -0.72 -14.95
N SER A 85 5.89 -0.98 -14.57
CA SER A 85 6.50 -2.28 -14.85
C SER A 85 5.95 -3.38 -13.96
N PRO A 86 5.65 -4.59 -14.52
CA PRO A 86 5.11 -5.71 -13.74
C PRO A 86 6.02 -6.12 -12.58
N ARG A 87 7.34 -6.06 -12.76
CA ARG A 87 8.30 -6.38 -11.72
C ARG A 87 8.19 -5.45 -10.52
N LEU A 88 8.02 -4.14 -10.73
CA LEU A 88 7.85 -3.20 -9.64
C LEU A 88 6.55 -3.46 -8.86
N HIS A 89 5.47 -3.79 -9.56
CA HIS A 89 4.21 -4.19 -8.92
C HIS A 89 4.36 -5.48 -8.09
N GLN A 90 5.09 -6.46 -8.60
CA GLN A 90 5.37 -7.70 -7.88
C GLN A 90 6.18 -7.44 -6.60
N ILE A 91 7.15 -6.52 -6.65
CA ILE A 91 7.91 -6.07 -5.49
C ILE A 91 6.99 -5.37 -4.49
N PHE A 92 6.09 -4.49 -4.93
CA PHE A 92 5.11 -3.84 -4.04
C PHE A 92 4.18 -4.86 -3.36
N GLU A 93 3.69 -5.87 -4.09
CA GLU A 93 2.88 -6.93 -3.47
C GLU A 93 3.68 -7.72 -2.42
N SER A 94 4.96 -8.03 -2.70
CA SER A 94 5.79 -8.73 -1.73
C SER A 94 5.98 -7.93 -0.43
N THR A 95 6.06 -6.60 -0.49
CA THR A 95 6.17 -5.77 0.72
C THR A 95 4.97 -5.89 1.64
N LYS A 96 3.76 -6.09 1.11
CA LYS A 96 2.55 -6.30 1.92
C LYS A 96 2.63 -7.58 2.75
N ASN A 97 3.23 -8.63 2.21
CA ASN A 97 3.41 -9.90 2.90
C ASN A 97 4.56 -9.86 3.92
N LEU A 98 5.62 -9.10 3.63
CA LEU A 98 6.81 -9.00 4.47
C LEU A 98 6.65 -8.01 5.63
N ALA A 99 5.83 -6.99 5.48
CA ALA A 99 5.66 -5.91 6.46
C ALA A 99 4.18 -5.72 6.85
N SER A 100 3.62 -6.73 7.54
CA SER A 100 2.24 -6.66 8.03
C SER A 100 2.04 -5.70 9.21
N TYR A 101 3.10 -5.34 9.93
CA TYR A 101 3.03 -4.52 11.14
C TYR A 101 4.37 -3.85 11.43
N ILE A 102 4.35 -2.54 11.75
CA ILE A 102 5.53 -1.78 12.13
C ILE A 102 5.39 -1.24 13.56
N ARG A 103 6.50 -1.23 14.31
CA ARG A 103 6.62 -0.55 15.60
C ARG A 103 7.87 0.31 15.60
N LEU A 104 7.69 1.63 15.75
CA LEU A 104 8.79 2.58 15.75
C LEU A 104 8.66 3.55 16.93
N TYR A 105 9.79 4.13 17.29
CA TYR A 105 9.95 5.07 18.38
C TYR A 105 10.55 6.35 17.84
N GLU A 106 10.15 7.49 18.40
CA GLU A 106 10.79 8.76 18.10
C GLU A 106 12.25 8.76 18.56
N ASN A 107 13.15 9.07 17.64
CA ASN A 107 14.56 9.24 17.93
C ASN A 107 14.82 10.70 18.33
N HIS A 108 14.54 11.03 19.58
CA HIS A 108 14.78 12.40 20.11
C HIS A 108 16.15 12.52 20.76
N GLN A 109 16.67 13.73 20.80
CA GLN A 109 17.93 14.01 21.49
C GLN A 109 17.75 13.86 23.00
N HIS A 110 18.70 13.17 23.62
CA HIS A 110 18.64 12.84 25.04
C HIS A 110 18.80 14.10 25.91
N GLY A 111 17.82 14.30 26.80
CA GLY A 111 17.97 15.15 27.95
C GLY A 111 18.53 14.35 29.15
N SER A 112 18.81 15.02 30.26
CA SER A 112 19.24 14.39 31.52
C SER A 112 18.08 13.69 32.28
N SER A 113 16.87 13.72 31.78
CA SER A 113 15.67 13.15 32.40
C SER A 113 15.01 12.08 31.53
N GLN A 114 14.34 11.11 32.17
CA GLN A 114 13.56 10.11 31.47
C GLN A 114 12.38 10.72 30.70
N THR A 115 12.26 10.36 29.40
CA THR A 115 11.23 10.89 28.51
C THR A 115 10.13 9.86 28.28
N PRO A 116 8.86 10.16 28.61
CA PRO A 116 7.73 9.28 28.29
C PRO A 116 7.40 9.33 26.80
N LEU A 117 7.20 8.16 26.20
CA LEU A 117 6.74 8.01 24.83
C LEU A 117 5.30 7.50 24.80
N MET A 118 4.42 8.25 24.17
CA MET A 118 2.99 7.96 24.06
C MET A 118 2.72 7.03 22.88
N PRO A 119 1.91 5.97 23.08
CA PRO A 119 1.53 5.04 22.02
C PRO A 119 0.50 5.67 21.08
N TRP A 120 0.81 5.67 19.78
CA TRP A 120 -0.07 6.07 18.69
C TRP A 120 -0.31 4.91 17.73
N LEU A 121 -1.56 4.64 17.40
CA LEU A 121 -1.94 3.73 16.33
C LEU A 121 -2.10 4.54 15.05
N CYS A 122 -1.29 4.25 14.04
CA CYS A 122 -1.43 4.81 12.70
C CYS A 122 -2.10 3.82 11.77
N MET A 123 -3.05 4.28 10.97
CA MET A 123 -3.68 3.52 9.90
C MET A 123 -3.74 4.35 8.63
N ASN A 124 -3.16 3.83 7.56
CA ASN A 124 -3.24 4.40 6.22
C ASN A 124 -4.28 3.63 5.42
N VAL A 125 -5.27 4.34 4.90
CA VAL A 125 -6.41 3.76 4.19
C VAL A 125 -6.59 4.39 2.83
N LYS A 126 -7.14 3.61 1.91
CA LYS A 126 -7.63 4.07 0.63
C LYS A 126 -9.16 3.96 0.62
N ILE A 127 -9.82 5.07 0.35
CA ILE A 127 -11.26 5.15 0.13
C ILE A 127 -11.47 5.25 -1.38
N SER A 128 -12.13 4.27 -1.96
CA SER A 128 -12.40 4.19 -3.40
C SER A 128 -13.88 4.44 -3.65
N TYR A 129 -14.21 5.55 -4.30
CA TYR A 129 -15.53 5.87 -4.82
C TYR A 129 -15.60 5.30 -6.25
N GLN A 130 -16.52 4.39 -6.48
CA GLN A 130 -16.63 3.64 -7.74
C GLN A 130 -18.04 3.74 -8.29
N CYS A 131 -18.14 4.11 -9.55
CA CYS A 131 -19.26 4.01 -10.45
C CYS A 131 -18.70 3.89 -11.87
N ASP A 132 -19.38 4.42 -12.90
CA ASP A 132 -18.80 4.65 -14.24
C ASP A 132 -17.50 5.50 -14.20
N ARG A 133 -17.29 6.21 -13.11
CA ARG A 133 -16.07 6.96 -12.79
C ARG A 133 -15.46 6.42 -11.51
N LYS A 134 -14.13 6.54 -11.40
CA LYS A 134 -13.39 6.11 -10.20
C LYS A 134 -12.61 7.26 -9.60
N ARG A 135 -12.73 7.44 -8.27
CA ARG A 135 -11.94 8.39 -7.48
C ARG A 135 -11.40 7.68 -6.25
N ASP A 136 -10.09 7.69 -6.09
CA ASP A 136 -9.42 7.14 -4.91
C ASP A 136 -8.90 8.29 -4.03
N ILE A 137 -9.18 8.24 -2.73
CA ILE A 137 -8.69 9.17 -1.72
C ILE A 137 -7.84 8.39 -0.72
N PHE A 138 -6.68 8.92 -0.38
CA PHE A 138 -5.81 8.36 0.65
C PHE A 138 -5.96 9.17 1.92
N LYS A 139 -6.17 8.47 3.05
CA LYS A 139 -6.25 9.05 4.38
C LYS A 139 -5.28 8.36 5.31
N SER A 140 -4.62 9.14 6.16
CA SER A 140 -3.74 8.66 7.21
C SER A 140 -4.26 9.15 8.54
N ILE A 141 -4.69 8.23 9.41
CA ILE A 141 -5.27 8.55 10.71
C ILE A 141 -4.35 8.04 11.81
N GLY A 142 -3.98 8.94 12.73
CA GLY A 142 -3.32 8.63 13.99
C GLY A 142 -4.30 8.66 15.15
N LEU A 143 -4.30 7.63 15.97
CA LEU A 143 -5.08 7.56 17.21
C LEU A 143 -4.15 7.42 18.40
N GLN A 144 -4.16 8.39 19.31
CA GLN A 144 -3.45 8.25 20.58
C GLN A 144 -4.13 7.22 21.50
N LEU A 145 -3.42 6.18 21.87
CA LEU A 145 -4.00 5.07 22.62
C LEU A 145 -4.12 5.30 24.13
N ILE A 146 -3.85 6.54 24.61
CA ILE A 146 -4.05 6.92 25.99
C ILE A 146 -5.36 7.70 26.14
N ASN A 147 -5.48 8.85 25.44
CA ASN A 147 -6.62 9.76 25.57
C ASN A 147 -7.66 9.60 24.44
N GLY A 148 -7.36 8.83 23.39
CA GLY A 148 -8.26 8.62 22.27
C GLY A 148 -8.32 9.75 21.26
N GLN A 149 -7.40 10.72 21.32
CA GLN A 149 -7.28 11.79 20.35
C GLN A 149 -6.98 11.26 18.96
N MET A 150 -7.72 11.71 17.95
CA MET A 150 -7.48 11.41 16.55
C MET A 150 -6.85 12.59 15.82
N VAL A 151 -5.96 12.29 14.88
CA VAL A 151 -5.25 13.26 14.07
C VAL A 151 -5.23 12.77 12.63
N GLU A 152 -5.68 13.61 11.71
CA GLU A 152 -5.55 13.38 10.27
C GLU A 152 -4.15 13.70 9.76
N ASP A 153 -3.83 13.21 8.55
CA ASP A 153 -2.55 13.38 7.87
C ASP A 153 -1.35 12.95 8.76
N PHE A 154 -1.58 11.91 9.55
CA PHE A 154 -0.62 11.43 10.53
C PHE A 154 0.70 10.97 9.89
N HIS A 155 0.63 10.36 8.72
CA HIS A 155 1.82 9.94 7.97
C HIS A 155 2.73 11.12 7.60
N ASP A 156 2.15 12.23 7.17
CA ASP A 156 2.91 13.44 6.80
C ASP A 156 3.60 14.07 8.02
N ARG A 157 2.99 13.94 9.20
CA ARG A 157 3.62 14.34 10.46
C ARG A 157 4.77 13.39 10.82
N LEU A 158 4.57 12.06 10.68
CA LEU A 158 5.61 11.08 10.94
C LEU A 158 6.84 11.25 10.04
N GLN A 159 6.66 11.67 8.79
CA GLN A 159 7.79 11.94 7.88
C GLN A 159 8.73 13.05 8.36
N LYS A 160 8.26 13.94 9.20
CA LYS A 160 9.04 15.05 9.78
C LYS A 160 9.80 14.63 11.04
N ILE A 161 9.53 13.44 11.57
CA ILE A 161 10.08 12.92 12.81
C ILE A 161 11.14 11.87 12.50
N SER A 162 12.29 11.94 13.16
CA SER A 162 13.28 10.87 13.09
C SER A 162 12.76 9.68 13.87
N LEU A 163 12.66 8.51 13.24
CA LEU A 163 12.14 7.29 13.84
C LEU A 163 13.20 6.19 13.89
N THR A 164 13.15 5.37 14.94
CA THR A 164 14.07 4.24 15.17
C THR A 164 13.29 2.99 15.59
N PRO A 165 13.74 1.77 15.22
CA PRO A 165 13.11 0.52 15.64
C PRO A 165 13.43 0.15 17.10
N LYS A 166 14.39 0.80 17.76
CA LYS A 166 14.77 0.57 19.15
C LYS A 166 14.33 1.73 20.03
N ILE A 167 13.95 1.43 21.25
CA ILE A 167 13.64 2.47 22.26
C ILE A 167 14.92 3.25 22.51
N PRO A 168 14.91 4.59 22.38
CA PRO A 168 16.09 5.42 22.71
C PRO A 168 16.45 5.33 24.19
N ASP A 169 17.72 5.56 24.50
CA ASP A 169 18.17 5.62 25.87
C ASP A 169 17.43 6.72 26.64
N TYR A 170 17.30 6.56 27.95
CA TYR A 170 16.54 7.47 28.83
C TYR A 170 15.08 7.71 28.41
N SER A 171 14.49 6.75 27.68
CA SER A 171 13.07 6.80 27.27
C SER A 171 12.32 5.57 27.80
N PHE A 172 11.03 5.76 28.03
CA PHE A 172 10.14 4.65 28.39
C PHE A 172 8.79 4.81 27.70
N THR A 173 8.16 3.70 27.37
CA THR A 173 6.86 3.69 26.72
C THR A 173 5.75 3.69 27.74
N LEU A 174 4.72 4.50 27.52
CA LEU A 174 3.49 4.41 28.29
C LEU A 174 2.62 3.25 27.77
N SER A 175 1.96 2.59 28.70
CA SER A 175 1.03 1.50 28.35
C SER A 175 -0.24 2.06 27.73
N PRO A 176 -0.72 1.50 26.61
CA PRO A 176 -1.96 1.94 25.98
C PRO A 176 -3.17 1.63 26.88
N LEU A 177 -4.03 2.62 27.10
CA LEU A 177 -5.33 2.44 27.76
C LEU A 177 -6.37 1.91 26.76
N VAL A 178 -6.29 2.35 25.51
CA VAL A 178 -7.10 1.83 24.41
C VAL A 178 -6.34 0.69 23.73
N LYS A 179 -6.90 -0.51 23.75
CA LYS A 179 -6.29 -1.65 23.06
C LYS A 179 -6.24 -1.40 21.55
N PRO A 180 -5.17 -1.82 20.82
CA PRO A 180 -5.05 -1.58 19.39
C PRO A 180 -6.29 -2.01 18.58
N LYS A 181 -6.87 -3.18 18.88
CA LYS A 181 -8.10 -3.65 18.22
C LYS A 181 -9.29 -2.69 18.41
N SER A 182 -9.47 -2.16 19.62
CA SER A 182 -10.50 -1.14 19.89
C SER A 182 -10.17 0.18 19.20
N GLY A 183 -8.89 0.52 19.08
CA GLY A 183 -8.42 1.67 18.34
C GLY A 183 -8.75 1.58 16.85
N MET A 184 -8.54 0.40 16.24
CA MET A 184 -8.92 0.14 14.85
C MET A 184 -10.41 0.36 14.62
N SER A 185 -11.27 -0.19 15.49
CA SER A 185 -12.73 0.01 15.38
C SER A 185 -13.14 1.48 15.53
N ARG A 186 -12.44 2.26 16.37
CA ARG A 186 -12.70 3.70 16.50
C ARG A 186 -12.33 4.46 15.23
N ILE A 187 -11.18 4.15 14.63
CA ILE A 187 -10.77 4.73 13.34
C ILE A 187 -11.76 4.35 12.23
N GLU A 188 -12.21 3.09 12.20
CA GLU A 188 -13.21 2.64 11.23
C GLU A 188 -14.53 3.41 11.37
N ASN A 189 -15.03 3.59 12.59
CA ASN A 189 -16.24 4.38 12.83
C ASN A 189 -16.06 5.85 12.43
N TYR A 190 -14.90 6.42 12.73
CA TYR A 190 -14.58 7.79 12.30
C TYR A 190 -14.60 7.95 10.78
N LEU A 191 -13.98 6.99 10.07
CA LEU A 191 -14.00 6.99 8.59
C LEU A 191 -15.41 6.82 8.03
N LYS A 192 -16.25 5.98 8.65
CA LYS A 192 -17.67 5.83 8.25
C LYS A 192 -18.44 7.15 8.42
N SER A 193 -18.34 7.79 9.58
CA SER A 193 -19.00 9.09 9.81
C SER A 193 -18.52 10.16 8.82
N MET A 194 -17.21 10.22 8.57
CA MET A 194 -16.65 11.16 7.59
C MET A 194 -17.20 10.93 6.17
N ILE A 195 -17.39 9.65 5.77
CA ILE A 195 -17.95 9.31 4.46
C ILE A 195 -19.45 9.64 4.43
N GLU A 196 -20.19 9.42 5.50
CA GLU A 196 -21.62 9.73 5.61
C GLU A 196 -21.89 11.24 5.51
N GLU A 197 -20.95 12.07 5.98
CA GLU A 197 -21.01 13.54 5.94
C GLU A 197 -20.48 14.14 4.62
N ASP A 198 -19.83 13.32 3.75
CA ASP A 198 -19.25 13.79 2.46
C ASP A 198 -20.36 14.08 1.43
N ASP A 199 -20.03 14.84 0.39
CA ASP A 199 -20.92 15.09 -0.75
C ASP A 199 -21.13 13.84 -1.59
N HIS A 200 -22.38 13.38 -1.68
CA HIS A 200 -22.80 12.23 -2.45
C HIS A 200 -23.37 12.57 -3.85
N SER A 201 -23.27 13.81 -4.30
CA SER A 201 -23.75 14.24 -5.63
C SER A 201 -23.20 13.41 -6.79
N TRP A 202 -21.99 12.89 -6.66
CA TRP A 202 -21.38 11.97 -7.63
C TRP A 202 -22.20 10.69 -7.85
N ALA A 203 -22.82 10.18 -6.78
CA ALA A 203 -23.67 8.98 -6.84
C ALA A 203 -25.00 9.27 -7.53
N ASP A 204 -25.60 10.44 -7.26
CA ASP A 204 -26.85 10.86 -7.91
C ASP A 204 -26.63 11.14 -9.40
N ASP A 205 -25.50 11.70 -9.76
CA ASP A 205 -25.13 11.91 -11.16
C ASP A 205 -24.84 10.58 -11.89
N ALA A 206 -24.25 9.59 -11.20
CA ALA A 206 -24.09 8.25 -11.76
C ALA A 206 -25.44 7.56 -12.00
N ARG A 207 -26.39 7.67 -11.06
CA ARG A 207 -27.75 7.13 -11.20
C ARG A 207 -28.49 7.76 -12.39
N LYS A 208 -28.38 9.09 -12.59
CA LYS A 208 -28.99 9.77 -13.73
C LYS A 208 -28.46 9.25 -15.07
N ARG A 209 -27.14 9.04 -15.18
CA ARG A 209 -26.53 8.47 -16.40
C ARG A 209 -26.98 7.01 -16.59
N TRP A 210 -27.02 6.24 -15.52
CA TRP A 210 -27.53 4.86 -15.55
C TRP A 210 -28.97 4.79 -16.07
N GLU A 211 -29.85 5.64 -15.57
CA GLU A 211 -31.23 5.71 -16.04
C GLU A 211 -31.33 6.08 -17.53
N GLN A 212 -30.44 6.97 -18.02
CA GLN A 212 -30.40 7.33 -19.43
C GLN A 212 -30.00 6.13 -20.30
N ASP A 213 -28.95 5.41 -19.92
CA ASP A 213 -28.46 4.25 -20.67
C ASP A 213 -29.43 3.08 -20.58
N LEU A 214 -30.11 2.88 -19.42
CA LEU A 214 -31.17 1.91 -19.27
C LEU A 214 -32.35 2.19 -20.23
N ARG A 215 -32.80 3.44 -20.34
CA ARG A 215 -33.88 3.80 -21.31
C ARG A 215 -33.46 3.54 -22.75
N LEU A 216 -32.18 3.76 -23.09
CA LEU A 216 -31.67 3.44 -24.43
C LEU A 216 -31.66 1.94 -24.68
N LEU A 217 -31.26 1.15 -23.67
CA LEU A 217 -31.27 -0.30 -23.73
C LEU A 217 -32.71 -0.82 -23.87
N ASP A 218 -33.67 -0.32 -23.05
CA ASP A 218 -35.06 -0.68 -23.11
C ASP A 218 -35.64 -0.39 -24.49
N HIS A 219 -35.40 0.77 -25.06
CA HIS A 219 -35.84 1.14 -26.40
C HIS A 219 -35.25 0.26 -27.50
N PHE A 220 -33.98 -0.16 -27.37
CA PHE A 220 -33.34 -1.04 -28.34
C PHE A 220 -33.98 -2.43 -28.39
N TYR A 221 -34.52 -2.89 -27.25
CA TYR A 221 -35.12 -4.20 -27.12
C TYR A 221 -36.68 -4.16 -27.12
N GLU A 222 -37.33 -3.01 -27.37
CA GLU A 222 -38.78 -2.82 -27.38
C GLU A 222 -39.51 -3.72 -28.39
N ASP A 223 -38.87 -4.02 -29.52
CA ASP A 223 -39.40 -4.84 -30.61
C ASP A 223 -38.96 -6.32 -30.53
N ALA A 224 -38.27 -6.73 -29.47
CA ALA A 224 -37.82 -8.13 -29.33
C ALA A 224 -38.90 -9.00 -28.74
N GLU A 225 -39.40 -9.97 -29.55
CA GLU A 225 -40.56 -10.83 -29.24
C GLU A 225 -40.29 -11.91 -28.17
N GLU A 226 -39.08 -12.09 -27.62
CA GLU A 226 -38.74 -13.11 -26.62
C GLU A 226 -37.87 -12.56 -25.49
N GLU A 227 -37.90 -13.20 -24.28
CA GLU A 227 -36.97 -12.98 -23.18
C GLU A 227 -35.53 -13.10 -23.71
N ASN A 228 -34.88 -11.96 -23.93
CA ASN A 228 -33.59 -11.91 -24.58
C ASN A 228 -32.50 -12.02 -23.51
N GLU A 229 -31.83 -13.17 -23.43
CA GLU A 229 -30.69 -13.41 -22.52
C GLU A 229 -29.60 -12.30 -22.65
N SER A 230 -29.49 -11.72 -23.87
CA SER A 230 -28.62 -10.60 -24.14
C SER A 230 -29.04 -9.33 -23.40
N TYR A 231 -30.37 -9.03 -23.35
CA TYR A 231 -30.89 -7.89 -22.61
C TYR A 231 -30.57 -7.95 -21.11
N GLU A 232 -30.80 -9.10 -20.47
CA GLU A 232 -30.49 -9.26 -19.05
C GLU A 232 -28.97 -9.17 -18.78
N THR A 233 -28.15 -9.69 -19.68
CA THR A 233 -26.68 -9.59 -19.60
C THR A 233 -26.23 -8.15 -19.70
N GLU A 234 -26.74 -7.37 -20.66
CA GLU A 234 -26.39 -5.97 -20.85
C GLU A 234 -26.91 -5.10 -19.70
N LYS A 235 -28.11 -5.37 -19.22
CA LYS A 235 -28.69 -4.69 -18.04
C LYS A 235 -27.87 -4.93 -16.78
N GLN A 236 -27.39 -6.16 -16.58
CA GLN A 236 -26.50 -6.48 -15.47
C GLN A 236 -25.13 -5.79 -15.63
N ALA A 237 -24.61 -5.72 -16.84
CA ALA A 237 -23.35 -5.01 -17.13
C ALA A 237 -23.46 -3.50 -16.83
N LEU A 238 -24.58 -2.85 -17.24
CA LEU A 238 -24.87 -1.46 -16.90
C LEU A 238 -24.94 -1.26 -15.38
N LYS A 239 -25.61 -2.18 -14.66
CA LYS A 239 -25.65 -2.12 -13.21
C LYS A 239 -24.28 -2.19 -12.60
N GLU A 240 -23.43 -3.11 -13.02
CA GLU A 240 -22.04 -3.26 -12.51
C GLU A 240 -21.19 -2.03 -12.79
N GLN A 241 -21.40 -1.38 -13.93
CA GLN A 241 -20.71 -0.17 -14.36
C GLN A 241 -21.13 1.05 -13.54
N TYR A 242 -22.43 1.26 -13.34
CA TYR A 242 -22.97 2.52 -12.79
C TYR A 242 -23.26 2.48 -11.29
N GLU A 243 -23.49 1.30 -10.71
CA GLU A 243 -23.89 1.18 -9.30
C GLU A 243 -22.84 1.84 -8.38
N PRO A 244 -23.25 2.93 -7.65
CA PRO A 244 -22.30 3.63 -6.80
C PRO A 244 -21.86 2.78 -5.61
N LYS A 245 -20.55 2.63 -5.43
CA LYS A 245 -19.94 1.85 -4.34
C LYS A 245 -18.82 2.63 -3.69
N ILE A 246 -18.71 2.53 -2.36
CA ILE A 246 -17.58 3.05 -1.60
C ILE A 246 -16.87 1.90 -0.93
N ASN A 247 -15.60 1.70 -1.26
CA ASN A 247 -14.77 0.65 -0.69
C ASN A 247 -13.64 1.27 0.13
N ILE A 248 -13.51 0.84 1.39
CA ILE A 248 -12.39 1.20 2.24
C ILE A 248 -11.42 0.03 2.28
N SER A 249 -10.17 0.28 1.91
CA SER A 249 -9.10 -0.71 2.00
C SER A 249 -7.94 -0.20 2.84
N PHE A 250 -7.46 -1.05 3.76
CA PHE A 250 -6.26 -0.76 4.55
C PHE A 250 -5.02 -0.97 3.70
N ILE A 251 -4.14 0.03 3.68
CA ILE A 251 -2.87 -0.05 2.97
C ILE A 251 -1.81 -0.62 3.90
N ASN A 252 -1.60 0.04 5.03
CA ASN A 252 -0.68 -0.37 6.08
C ASN A 252 -0.99 0.37 7.39
N GLY A 253 -0.28 0.00 8.46
CA GLY A 253 -0.42 0.65 9.75
C GLY A 253 0.70 0.26 10.71
N GLY A 254 0.67 0.82 11.90
CA GLY A 254 1.66 0.50 12.91
C GLY A 254 1.44 1.19 14.23
N LEU A 255 2.30 0.86 15.21
CA LEU A 255 2.38 1.53 16.49
C LEU A 255 3.61 2.45 16.51
N PHE A 256 3.38 3.70 16.86
CA PHE A 256 4.41 4.70 16.99
C PHE A 256 4.43 5.23 18.42
N TYR A 257 5.59 5.26 19.02
CA TYR A 257 5.80 5.78 20.36
C TYR A 257 6.50 7.13 20.25
N LEU A 258 5.74 8.20 20.52
CA LEU A 258 6.14 9.57 20.27
C LEU A 258 6.10 10.39 21.55
N THR A 259 6.93 11.45 21.64
CA THR A 259 6.83 12.42 22.73
C THR A 259 5.56 13.24 22.59
N GLU A 260 5.15 13.89 23.66
CA GLU A 260 3.94 14.75 23.65
C GLU A 260 4.03 15.92 22.66
N LYS A 261 5.24 16.37 22.36
CA LYS A 261 5.50 17.52 21.47
C LYS A 261 5.64 17.16 20.00
N ALA A 262 5.65 15.87 19.66
CA ALA A 262 5.93 15.41 18.31
C ALA A 262 4.75 15.56 17.33
N ILE A 263 3.49 15.60 17.83
CA ILE A 263 2.26 15.63 17.02
C ILE A 263 1.40 16.87 17.30
#